data_6668dc573b6d4d8f8fed21c04c106488
#
_entry.id   6668dc573b6d4d8f8fed21c04c106488
#
_cell.length_a   1.000
_cell.length_b   1.000
_cell.length_c   1.000
_cell.angle_alpha   90.00
_cell.angle_beta   90.00
_cell.angle_gamma   90.00
#
_symmetry.space_group_name_H-M   'P 1'
#
loop_
_entity.id
_entity.type
_entity.pdbx_description
1 polymer ?
#
loop_
_entity_poly.entity_id
_entity_poly.type
_entity_poly.pdbx_seq_one_letter_code
_entity_poly.pdbx_strand_id
1 'polypeptide(L)'
;MSSRKLWVTSDPHFGHRQCIVGWRGYGDSLDPKTSDPDLVAKAVKEHDDFLISRWNDTVPGKHDVIWVLGDLSLNADHGVECIKKCHGLKHLVLGNHDHGDMRRYIDAFNKIKSVYRVRKFTL
;
A
#
# COMPACT_ATOMS: atom_id res chain seq x y z
N MET A 1 29.51 -5.90 4.47
CA MET A 1 28.16 -5.73 5.02
C MET A 1 27.40 -4.66 4.25
N SER A 2 26.28 -5.03 3.67
CA SER A 2 25.49 -4.05 2.92
C SER A 2 24.77 -3.11 3.89
N SER A 3 24.81 -1.82 3.61
CA SER A 3 24.06 -0.84 4.37
C SER A 3 22.55 -0.97 4.11
N ARG A 4 21.77 -0.59 5.11
CA ARG A 4 20.31 -0.53 4.96
C ARG A 4 19.94 0.51 3.90
N LYS A 5 18.97 0.17 3.08
CA LYS A 5 18.41 1.11 2.12
C LYS A 5 17.13 1.71 2.66
N LEU A 6 16.89 2.95 2.29
CA LEU A 6 15.67 3.66 2.60
C LEU A 6 14.84 3.77 1.31
N TRP A 7 13.63 3.28 1.37
CA TRP A 7 12.69 3.32 0.26
C TRP A 7 11.51 4.19 0.63
N VAL A 8 10.88 4.77 -0.36
CA VAL A 8 9.65 5.57 -0.19
C VAL A 8 8.66 5.17 -1.25
N THR A 9 7.42 4.97 -0.85
CA THR A 9 6.30 4.75 -1.77
C THR A 9 5.09 5.51 -1.27
N SER A 10 4.07 5.66 -2.10
CA SER A 10 2.90 6.45 -1.77
C SER A 10 1.67 5.90 -2.46
N ASP A 11 0.52 6.04 -1.81
CA ASP A 11 -0.79 5.78 -2.38
C ASP A 11 -0.94 4.39 -3.02
N PRO A 12 -0.66 3.29 -2.29
CA PRO A 12 -0.87 1.96 -2.85
C PRO A 12 -2.32 1.70 -3.24
N HIS A 13 -3.27 2.19 -2.44
CA HIS A 13 -4.71 2.00 -2.66
C HIS A 13 -5.10 0.53 -2.83
N PHE A 14 -4.55 -0.35 -1.99
CA PHE A 14 -4.90 -1.77 -2.01
C PHE A 14 -6.42 -1.96 -1.88
N GLY A 15 -6.99 -2.74 -2.78
CA GLY A 15 -8.41 -3.05 -2.74
C GLY A 15 -9.35 -1.91 -3.12
N HIS A 16 -8.84 -0.76 -3.55
CA HIS A 16 -9.64 0.42 -3.85
C HIS A 16 -10.20 0.34 -5.28
N ARG A 17 -11.39 -0.24 -5.42
CA ARG A 17 -12.00 -0.52 -6.73
C ARG A 17 -12.08 0.70 -7.66
N GLN A 18 -12.54 1.84 -7.14
CA GLN A 18 -12.67 3.06 -7.94
C GLN A 18 -11.32 3.50 -8.51
N CYS A 19 -10.27 3.47 -7.69
CA CYS A 19 -8.92 3.83 -8.13
C CYS A 19 -8.38 2.82 -9.14
N ILE A 20 -8.47 1.53 -8.80
CA ILE A 20 -7.85 0.45 -9.58
C ILE A 20 -8.51 0.29 -10.95
N VAL A 21 -9.82 0.17 -10.96
CA VAL A 21 -10.59 -0.08 -12.19
C VAL A 21 -10.91 1.22 -12.91
N GLY A 22 -11.37 2.23 -12.17
CA GLY A 22 -11.80 3.49 -12.75
C GLY A 22 -10.67 4.39 -13.22
N TRP A 23 -9.62 4.54 -12.40
CA TRP A 23 -8.55 5.50 -12.68
C TRP A 23 -7.28 4.85 -13.23
N ARG A 24 -6.91 3.67 -12.72
CA ARG A 24 -5.71 2.95 -13.18
C ARG A 24 -5.97 2.03 -14.36
N GLY A 25 -7.24 1.82 -14.73
CA GLY A 25 -7.62 1.10 -15.94
C GLY A 25 -7.46 -0.41 -15.88
N TYR A 26 -7.37 -1.00 -14.70
CA TYR A 26 -7.30 -2.46 -14.58
C TYR A 26 -8.63 -3.08 -15.01
N GLY A 27 -8.55 -4.24 -15.66
CA GLY A 27 -9.73 -4.99 -16.06
C GLY A 27 -10.33 -4.58 -17.39
N ASP A 28 -9.63 -3.80 -18.19
CA ASP A 28 -9.99 -3.52 -19.60
C ASP A 28 -11.41 -2.96 -19.76
N SER A 29 -11.57 -1.66 -19.51
CA SER A 29 -12.85 -0.95 -19.68
C SER A 29 -13.96 -1.36 -18.72
N LEU A 30 -13.62 -1.98 -17.59
CA LEU A 30 -14.60 -2.26 -16.55
C LEU A 30 -15.02 -0.97 -15.85
N ASP A 31 -16.28 -0.93 -15.42
CA ASP A 31 -16.81 0.11 -14.56
C ASP A 31 -16.89 -0.44 -13.13
N PRO A 32 -16.32 0.26 -12.12
CA PRO A 32 -16.29 -0.27 -10.75
C PRO A 32 -17.67 -0.41 -10.11
N LYS A 33 -18.68 0.29 -10.63
CA LYS A 33 -20.04 0.28 -10.07
C LYS A 33 -21.01 -0.60 -10.84
N THR A 34 -20.84 -0.72 -12.17
CA THR A 34 -21.84 -1.33 -13.03
C THR A 34 -21.39 -2.65 -13.68
N SER A 35 -20.08 -2.88 -13.78
CA SER A 35 -19.56 -4.13 -14.33
C SER A 35 -19.77 -5.30 -13.37
N ASP A 36 -19.68 -6.52 -13.89
CA ASP A 36 -19.82 -7.74 -13.10
C ASP A 36 -18.88 -7.69 -11.88
N PRO A 37 -19.41 -7.84 -10.65
CA PRO A 37 -18.60 -7.79 -9.44
C PRO A 37 -17.45 -8.80 -9.42
N ASP A 38 -17.61 -9.97 -10.02
CA ASP A 38 -16.55 -10.98 -10.07
C ASP A 38 -15.39 -10.53 -10.97
N LEU A 39 -15.69 -9.86 -12.07
CA LEU A 39 -14.67 -9.30 -12.95
C LEU A 39 -13.92 -8.13 -12.29
N VAL A 40 -14.66 -7.29 -11.57
CA VAL A 40 -14.06 -6.18 -10.81
C VAL A 40 -13.15 -6.74 -9.71
N ALA A 41 -13.62 -7.73 -8.95
CA ALA A 41 -12.81 -8.35 -7.90
C ALA A 41 -11.53 -8.99 -8.45
N LYS A 42 -11.60 -9.63 -9.60
CA LYS A 42 -10.44 -10.22 -10.26
C LYS A 42 -9.43 -9.14 -10.65
N ALA A 43 -9.89 -8.03 -11.22
CA ALA A 43 -9.03 -6.91 -11.59
C ALA A 43 -8.34 -6.29 -10.37
N VAL A 44 -9.07 -6.14 -9.27
CA VAL A 44 -8.54 -5.62 -8.00
C VAL A 44 -7.44 -6.56 -7.48
N LYS A 45 -7.69 -7.86 -7.49
CA LYS A 45 -6.70 -8.84 -7.04
C LYS A 45 -5.44 -8.80 -7.91
N GLU A 46 -5.59 -8.71 -9.22
CA GLU A 46 -4.45 -8.61 -10.13
C GLU A 46 -3.60 -7.37 -9.83
N HIS A 47 -4.24 -6.24 -9.56
CA HIS A 47 -3.56 -5.00 -9.17
C HIS A 47 -2.78 -5.18 -7.87
N ASP A 48 -3.44 -5.70 -6.83
CA ASP A 48 -2.83 -5.84 -5.52
C ASP A 48 -1.65 -6.83 -5.56
N ASP A 49 -1.82 -7.96 -6.26
CA ASP A 49 -0.76 -8.96 -6.43
C ASP A 49 0.42 -8.38 -7.22
N PHE A 50 0.16 -7.55 -8.22
CA PHE A 50 1.20 -6.89 -9.00
C PHE A 50 2.01 -5.92 -8.12
N LEU A 51 1.35 -5.10 -7.31
CA LEU A 51 2.03 -4.17 -6.41
C LEU A 51 2.90 -4.91 -5.39
N ILE A 52 2.39 -5.98 -4.79
CA ILE A 52 3.14 -6.79 -3.83
C ILE A 52 4.36 -7.42 -4.50
N SER A 53 4.19 -7.97 -5.70
CA SER A 53 5.29 -8.57 -6.45
C SER A 53 6.37 -7.55 -6.78
N ARG A 54 5.99 -6.38 -7.28
CA ARG A 54 6.93 -5.29 -7.59
C ARG A 54 7.64 -4.78 -6.35
N TRP A 55 6.91 -4.65 -5.25
CA TRP A 55 7.49 -4.27 -3.96
C TRP A 55 8.59 -5.26 -3.55
N ASN A 56 8.27 -6.55 -3.60
CA ASN A 56 9.20 -7.59 -3.14
C ASN A 56 10.40 -7.77 -4.07
N ASP A 57 10.24 -7.51 -5.35
CA ASP A 57 11.35 -7.49 -6.30
C ASP A 57 12.28 -6.29 -6.07
N THR A 58 11.71 -5.17 -5.62
CA THR A 58 12.44 -3.92 -5.42
C THR A 58 13.11 -3.88 -4.03
N VAL A 59 12.43 -4.39 -3.01
CA VAL A 59 12.89 -4.36 -1.61
C VAL A 59 13.17 -5.78 -1.15
N PRO A 60 14.33 -6.35 -1.49
CA PRO A 60 14.63 -7.74 -1.13
C PRO A 60 15.07 -7.91 0.32
N GLY A 61 15.59 -6.87 0.94
CA GLY A 61 16.19 -6.95 2.28
C GLY A 61 15.15 -6.86 3.39
N LYS A 62 15.23 -7.79 4.35
CA LYS A 62 14.36 -7.78 5.54
C LYS A 62 14.56 -6.57 6.43
N HIS A 63 15.75 -5.98 6.38
CA HIS A 63 16.15 -4.86 7.23
C HIS A 63 16.10 -3.51 6.52
N ASP A 64 15.78 -3.49 5.24
CA ASP A 64 15.55 -2.25 4.53
C ASP A 64 14.30 -1.57 5.07
N VAL A 65 14.35 -0.25 5.19
CA VAL A 65 13.22 0.55 5.69
C VAL A 65 12.44 1.10 4.51
N ILE A 66 11.13 0.94 4.54
CA ILE A 66 10.27 1.52 3.53
C ILE A 66 9.18 2.37 4.18
N TRP A 67 9.10 3.63 3.76
CA TRP A 67 8.08 4.57 4.19
C TRP A 67 6.91 4.58 3.20
N VAL A 68 5.72 4.34 3.71
CA VAL A 68 4.47 4.44 2.94
C VAL A 68 3.83 5.78 3.27
N LEU A 69 3.71 6.65 2.26
CA LEU A 69 3.24 8.02 2.43
C LEU A 69 1.74 8.15 2.23
N GLY A 70 0.98 7.38 3.00
CA GLY A 70 -0.46 7.51 3.05
C GLY A 70 -1.27 6.71 2.04
N ASP A 71 -2.57 6.75 2.22
CA ASP A 71 -3.59 6.14 1.37
C ASP A 71 -3.31 4.67 1.03
N LEU A 72 -3.07 3.89 2.10
CA LEU A 72 -2.76 2.47 1.98
C LEU A 72 -3.92 1.68 1.38
N SER A 73 -5.12 1.88 1.92
CA SER A 73 -6.31 1.13 1.56
C SER A 73 -7.54 1.81 2.14
N LEU A 74 -8.70 1.66 1.51
CA LEU A 74 -9.98 2.07 2.10
C LEU A 74 -10.48 1.03 3.11
N ASN A 75 -10.14 -0.23 2.93
CA ASN A 75 -10.44 -1.31 3.86
C ASN A 75 -9.15 -1.67 4.62
N ALA A 76 -9.11 -1.32 5.90
CA ALA A 76 -7.90 -1.51 6.71
C ALA A 76 -7.49 -2.98 6.83
N ASP A 77 -8.45 -3.89 6.99
CA ASP A 77 -8.14 -5.31 7.13
C ASP A 77 -7.47 -5.85 5.86
N HIS A 78 -8.00 -5.46 4.70
CA HIS A 78 -7.40 -5.85 3.41
C HIS A 78 -6.01 -5.20 3.23
N GLY A 79 -5.87 -3.93 3.60
CA GLY A 79 -4.58 -3.24 3.54
C GLY A 79 -3.53 -3.92 4.40
N VAL A 80 -3.90 -4.34 5.60
CA VAL A 80 -3.02 -5.09 6.51
C VAL A 80 -2.59 -6.41 5.90
N GLU A 81 -3.52 -7.17 5.30
CA GLU A 81 -3.18 -8.42 4.61
C GLU A 81 -2.14 -8.20 3.52
N CYS A 82 -2.33 -7.17 2.70
CA CYS A 82 -1.40 -6.86 1.63
C CYS A 82 -0.03 -6.46 2.15
N ILE A 83 0.01 -5.59 3.15
CA ILE A 83 1.28 -5.10 3.73
C ILE A 83 2.06 -6.22 4.39
N LYS A 84 1.40 -7.16 5.03
CA LYS A 84 2.09 -8.31 5.65
C LYS A 84 2.82 -9.19 4.63
N LYS A 85 2.41 -9.15 3.38
CA LYS A 85 3.07 -9.87 2.28
C LYS A 85 4.25 -9.11 1.69
N CYS A 86 4.43 -7.84 2.06
CA CYS A 86 5.49 -6.98 1.53
C CYS A 86 6.74 -7.04 2.41
N HIS A 87 7.90 -7.05 1.78
CA HIS A 87 9.20 -7.13 2.47
C HIS A 87 9.57 -5.82 3.15
N GLY A 88 10.49 -5.92 4.11
CA GLY A 88 11.13 -4.79 4.75
C GLY A 88 10.52 -4.38 6.08
N LEU A 89 11.18 -3.42 6.73
CA LEU A 89 10.66 -2.74 7.92
C LEU A 89 9.77 -1.60 7.44
N LYS A 90 8.48 -1.74 7.62
CA LYS A 90 7.49 -0.84 7.02
C LYS A 90 7.06 0.23 8.02
N HIS A 91 7.15 1.47 7.58
CA HIS A 91 6.74 2.64 8.36
C HIS A 91 5.63 3.37 7.59
N LEU A 92 4.61 3.82 8.28
CA LEU A 92 3.46 4.50 7.68
C LEU A 92 3.40 5.96 8.11
N VAL A 93 3.27 6.84 7.12
CA VAL A 93 2.82 8.22 7.35
C VAL A 93 1.35 8.27 6.96
N LEU A 94 0.49 8.67 7.89
CA LEU A 94 -0.96 8.64 7.71
C LEU A 94 -1.41 9.58 6.59
N GLY A 95 -2.20 9.04 5.66
CA GLY A 95 -2.90 9.83 4.64
C GLY A 95 -4.34 10.14 5.05
N ASN A 96 -5.09 10.76 4.14
CA ASN A 96 -6.46 11.19 4.43
C ASN A 96 -7.39 10.04 4.80
N HIS A 97 -7.17 8.85 4.25
CA HIS A 97 -8.04 7.70 4.46
C HIS A 97 -7.56 6.76 5.56
N ASP A 98 -6.43 7.08 6.22
CA ASP A 98 -5.79 6.16 7.17
C ASP A 98 -6.09 6.46 8.64
N HIS A 99 -6.49 7.69 8.98
CA HIS A 99 -6.58 8.14 10.37
C HIS A 99 -7.55 7.35 11.23
N GLY A 100 -8.69 6.94 10.68
CA GLY A 100 -9.69 6.19 11.42
C GLY A 100 -9.30 4.75 11.71
N ASP A 101 -8.28 4.24 11.03
CA ASP A 101 -7.89 2.84 11.05
C ASP A 101 -6.54 2.58 11.73
N MET A 102 -6.01 3.57 12.44
CA MET A 102 -4.67 3.50 13.03
C MET A 102 -4.47 2.25 13.90
N ARG A 103 -5.47 1.86 14.69
CA ARG A 103 -5.37 0.68 15.55
C ARG A 103 -5.13 -0.60 14.76
N ARG A 104 -5.73 -0.72 13.58
CA ARG A 104 -5.59 -1.90 12.72
C ARG A 104 -4.22 -1.97 12.08
N TYR A 105 -3.57 -0.81 11.88
CA TYR A 105 -2.25 -0.75 11.26
C TYR A 105 -1.10 -1.01 12.23
N ILE A 106 -1.31 -0.89 13.53
CA ILE A 106 -0.25 -1.01 14.53
C ILE A 106 0.53 -2.32 14.39
N ASP A 107 -0.16 -3.43 14.16
CA ASP A 107 0.49 -4.74 14.05
C ASP A 107 1.18 -4.97 12.70
N ALA A 108 0.85 -4.19 11.70
CA ALA A 108 1.38 -4.35 10.34
C ALA A 108 2.57 -3.46 10.05
N PHE A 109 2.73 -2.36 10.81
CA PHE A 109 3.79 -1.38 10.60
C PHE A 109 4.70 -1.29 11.80
N ASN A 110 5.99 -1.08 11.55
CA ASN A 110 6.99 -0.88 12.60
C ASN A 110 6.88 0.50 13.25
N LYS A 111 6.46 1.49 12.46
CA LYS A 111 6.18 2.85 12.94
C LYS A 111 5.00 3.45 12.20
N ILE A 112 4.20 4.27 12.91
CA ILE A 112 3.10 5.04 12.32
C ILE A 112 3.24 6.48 12.79
N LYS A 113 3.26 7.42 11.85
CA LYS A 113 3.42 8.86 12.12
C LYS A 113 2.41 9.68 11.33
N SER A 114 2.00 10.82 11.88
CA SER A 114 1.21 11.81 11.13
C SER A 114 2.12 12.63 10.23
N VAL A 115 3.30 12.98 10.73
CA VAL A 115 4.35 13.69 10.00
C VAL A 115 5.67 13.11 10.44
N TYR A 116 6.59 12.93 9.51
CA TYR A 116 7.92 12.47 9.84
C TYR A 116 8.98 13.23 9.03
N ARG A 117 10.00 13.69 9.73
CA ARG A 117 11.12 14.38 9.11
C ARG A 117 12.32 13.46 9.01
N VAL A 118 12.83 13.27 7.80
CA VAL A 118 14.04 12.49 7.54
C VAL A 118 15.12 13.46 7.11
N ARG A 119 16.07 13.73 7.99
CA ARG A 119 17.13 14.71 7.75
C ARG A 119 16.55 16.07 7.39
N LYS A 120 16.74 16.54 6.15
CA LYS A 120 16.22 17.82 5.65
C LYS A 120 14.85 17.71 4.98
N PHE A 121 14.32 16.50 4.88
CA PHE A 121 13.05 16.26 4.21
C PHE A 121 11.96 15.95 5.21
N THR A 122 10.75 16.42 4.92
CA THR A 122 9.55 16.10 5.70
C THR A 122 8.63 15.20 4.86
N LEU A 123 8.25 14.09 5.44
CA LEU A 123 7.35 13.13 4.80
C LEU A 123 5.92 13.30 5.31
#